data_a8f5f7e73934c1caeeeae278523caca1
#
_entry.id   a8f5f7e73934c1caeeeae278523caca1
#
_cell.length_a   1.000
_cell.length_b   1.000
_cell.length_c   1.000
_cell.angle_alpha   90.00
_cell.angle_beta   90.00
_cell.angle_gamma   90.00
#
_symmetry.space_group_name_H-M   'P 1'
#
loop_
_entity.id
_entity.type
_entity.pdbx_description
1 polymer ?
#
loop_
_entity_poly.entity_id
_entity_poly.type
_entity_poly.pdbx_seq_one_letter_code
_entity_poly.pdbx_strand_id
1 'polypeptide(L)'
;LKYLVHPGDLVILEEPESHLHPASQLQMARGIARLVNKGVKVLITTHSDYFVGQLNNLMRLSSTSKRKVKSEGYAADDVLDPQQVGAYNFRIDEDKGGSFVEQLPITLEEGIPEEEFTKVAEALYNQTVSLQKIRGR
;
A
#
# COMPACT_ATOMS: atom_id res chain seq x y z
N LEU A 1 13.42 -14.39 -4.75
CA LEU A 1 13.77 -13.68 -3.50
C LEU A 1 13.86 -14.63 -2.30
N LYS A 2 12.92 -15.56 -2.09
CA LYS A 2 12.86 -16.45 -0.90
C LYS A 2 14.16 -17.16 -0.54
N TYR A 3 15.05 -17.40 -1.50
CA TYR A 3 16.32 -18.11 -1.32
C TYR A 3 17.56 -17.21 -1.41
N LEU A 4 17.37 -15.91 -1.63
CA LEU A 4 18.45 -14.94 -1.88
C LEU A 4 18.58 -13.89 -0.79
N VAL A 5 17.63 -13.82 0.14
CA VAL A 5 17.62 -12.82 1.21
C VAL A 5 17.59 -13.47 2.58
N HIS A 6 18.28 -12.88 3.54
CA HIS A 6 18.43 -13.36 4.91
C HIS A 6 17.85 -12.31 5.89
N PRO A 7 17.50 -12.72 7.12
CA PRO A 7 17.13 -11.77 8.17
C PRO A 7 18.23 -10.71 8.34
N GLY A 8 17.80 -9.44 8.42
CA GLY A 8 18.71 -8.29 8.53
C GLY A 8 19.08 -7.63 7.20
N ASP A 9 18.89 -8.31 6.08
CA ASP A 9 19.10 -7.71 4.75
C ASP A 9 18.15 -6.56 4.49
N LEU A 10 18.58 -5.60 3.65
CA LEU A 10 17.76 -4.54 3.10
C LEU A 10 17.48 -4.82 1.62
N VAL A 11 16.21 -4.92 1.27
CA VAL A 11 15.74 -5.04 -0.11
C VAL A 11 15.12 -3.71 -0.53
N ILE A 12 15.58 -3.15 -1.64
CA ILE A 12 15.03 -1.92 -2.23
C ILE A 12 14.30 -2.33 -3.52
N LEU A 13 13.03 -1.95 -3.60
CA LEU A 13 12.15 -2.25 -4.73
C LEU A 13 11.55 -0.94 -5.25
N GLU A 14 11.76 -0.66 -6.51
CA GLU A 14 11.18 0.49 -7.20
C GLU A 14 9.99 0.03 -8.01
N GLU A 15 8.81 0.52 -7.68
CA GLU A 15 7.51 0.20 -8.31
C GLU A 15 7.35 -1.31 -8.65
N PRO A 16 7.49 -2.22 -7.67
CA PRO A 16 7.51 -3.66 -7.96
C PRO A 16 6.19 -4.18 -8.54
N GLU A 17 5.14 -3.39 -8.47
CA GLU A 17 3.80 -3.70 -8.99
C GLU A 17 3.53 -3.17 -10.39
N SER A 18 4.38 -2.32 -10.98
CA SER A 18 4.09 -1.50 -12.17
C SER A 18 3.65 -2.29 -13.41
N HIS A 19 4.07 -3.55 -13.53
CA HIS A 19 3.70 -4.42 -14.66
C HIS A 19 2.78 -5.58 -14.27
N LEU A 20 2.21 -5.53 -13.06
CA LEU A 20 1.37 -6.59 -12.53
C LEU A 20 -0.12 -6.25 -12.68
N HIS A 21 -0.91 -7.27 -13.03
CA HIS A 21 -2.36 -7.19 -12.92
C HIS A 21 -2.77 -6.89 -11.45
N PRO A 22 -3.83 -6.09 -11.18
CA PRO A 22 -4.24 -5.74 -9.81
C PRO A 22 -4.29 -6.91 -8.83
N ALA A 23 -4.85 -8.06 -9.25
CA ALA A 23 -4.86 -9.25 -8.40
C ALA A 23 -3.46 -9.76 -8.02
N SER A 24 -2.46 -9.57 -8.89
CA SER A 24 -1.06 -9.95 -8.62
C SER A 24 -0.37 -8.94 -7.71
N GLN A 25 -0.77 -7.67 -7.75
CA GLN A 25 -0.29 -6.65 -6.82
C GLN A 25 -0.67 -6.97 -5.37
N LEU A 26 -1.90 -7.50 -5.14
CA LEU A 26 -2.32 -7.97 -3.82
C LEU A 26 -1.44 -9.13 -3.31
N GLN A 27 -1.05 -10.05 -4.20
CA GLN A 27 -0.16 -11.15 -3.83
C GLN A 27 1.28 -10.67 -3.58
N MET A 28 1.74 -9.65 -4.31
CA MET A 28 3.03 -9.01 -4.08
C MET A 28 3.09 -8.39 -2.68
N ALA A 29 2.08 -7.64 -2.27
CA ALA A 29 1.99 -7.05 -0.92
C ALA A 29 2.07 -8.13 0.17
N ARG A 30 1.37 -9.27 0.01
CA ARG A 30 1.47 -10.42 0.92
C ARG A 30 2.89 -11.00 0.96
N GLY A 31 3.52 -11.13 -0.20
CA GLY A 31 4.90 -11.60 -0.31
C GLY A 31 5.88 -10.71 0.46
N ILE A 32 5.70 -9.40 0.39
CA ILE A 32 6.50 -8.41 1.11
C ILE A 32 6.27 -8.48 2.62
N ALA A 33 5.02 -8.57 3.08
CA ALA A 33 4.72 -8.75 4.50
C ALA A 33 5.43 -10.00 5.07
N ARG A 34 5.44 -11.10 4.31
CA ARG A 34 6.17 -12.32 4.68
C ARG A 34 7.68 -12.16 4.75
N LEU A 35 8.26 -11.31 3.89
CA LEU A 35 9.69 -10.98 3.98
C LEU A 35 10.00 -10.16 5.24
N VAL A 36 9.18 -9.16 5.53
CA VAL A 36 9.31 -8.34 6.75
C VAL A 36 9.19 -9.21 7.99
N ASN A 37 8.20 -10.12 8.05
CA ASN A 37 8.02 -11.06 9.15
C ASN A 37 9.18 -12.06 9.32
N LYS A 38 10.02 -12.22 8.29
CA LYS A 38 11.28 -12.99 8.37
C LYS A 38 12.50 -12.15 8.76
N GLY A 39 12.28 -10.88 9.12
CA GLY A 39 13.34 -9.97 9.54
C GLY A 39 14.09 -9.29 8.40
N VAL A 40 13.56 -9.32 7.18
CA VAL A 40 14.09 -8.56 6.04
C VAL A 40 13.55 -7.13 6.10
N LYS A 41 14.43 -6.15 5.94
CA LYS A 41 14.04 -4.74 5.80
C LYS A 41 13.70 -4.48 4.33
N VAL A 42 12.57 -3.81 4.08
CA VAL A 42 12.13 -3.54 2.71
C VAL A 42 11.84 -2.06 2.54
N LEU A 43 12.42 -1.44 1.52
CA LEU A 43 12.13 -0.09 1.08
C LEU A 43 11.46 -0.18 -0.30
N ILE A 44 10.28 0.45 -0.44
CA ILE A 44 9.49 0.37 -1.66
C ILE A 44 9.08 1.77 -2.08
N THR A 45 9.16 2.04 -3.39
CA THR A 45 8.41 3.14 -4.02
C THR A 45 7.19 2.55 -4.72
N THR A 46 6.04 3.19 -4.63
CA THR A 46 4.80 2.72 -5.27
C THR A 46 3.87 3.88 -5.61
N HIS A 47 3.10 3.72 -6.69
CA HIS A 47 1.99 4.58 -7.09
C HIS A 47 0.66 3.80 -7.12
N SER A 48 0.60 2.58 -6.58
CA SER A 48 -0.57 1.72 -6.64
C SER A 48 -1.42 1.80 -5.37
N ASP A 49 -2.65 2.26 -5.53
CA ASP A 49 -3.70 2.20 -4.52
C ASP A 49 -4.05 0.75 -4.14
N TYR A 50 -4.07 -0.19 -5.10
CA TYR A 50 -4.30 -1.62 -4.82
C TYR A 50 -3.22 -2.21 -3.91
N PHE A 51 -1.96 -1.84 -4.16
CA PHE A 51 -0.84 -2.31 -3.36
C PHE A 51 -0.90 -1.75 -1.93
N VAL A 52 -1.10 -0.43 -1.80
CA VAL A 52 -1.22 0.25 -0.50
C VAL A 52 -2.45 -0.24 0.26
N GLY A 53 -3.61 -0.33 -0.40
CA GLY A 53 -4.85 -0.84 0.21
C GLY A 53 -4.69 -2.28 0.73
N GLN A 54 -3.93 -3.13 0.02
CA GLN A 54 -3.64 -4.47 0.52
C GLN A 54 -2.70 -4.45 1.73
N LEU A 55 -1.66 -3.60 1.76
CA LEU A 55 -0.83 -3.43 2.96
C LEU A 55 -1.68 -2.98 4.16
N ASN A 56 -2.63 -2.06 3.96
CA ASN A 56 -3.59 -1.64 4.97
C ASN A 56 -4.42 -2.80 5.49
N ASN A 57 -4.91 -3.68 4.61
CA ASN A 57 -5.62 -4.88 5.02
C ASN A 57 -4.75 -5.81 5.87
N LEU A 58 -3.48 -6.03 5.48
CA LEU A 58 -2.54 -6.87 6.22
C LEU A 58 -2.21 -6.29 7.61
N MET A 59 -2.15 -4.96 7.75
CA MET A 59 -2.00 -4.27 9.04
C MET A 59 -3.24 -4.42 9.92
N ARG A 60 -4.45 -4.30 9.36
CA ARG A 60 -5.71 -4.52 10.11
C ARG A 60 -5.83 -5.93 10.68
N LEU A 61 -5.22 -6.92 10.02
CA LEU A 61 -5.18 -8.29 10.55
C LEU A 61 -4.43 -8.40 11.88
N SER A 62 -3.53 -7.46 12.22
CA SER A 62 -2.77 -7.50 13.49
C SER A 62 -3.66 -7.38 14.73
N SER A 63 -4.83 -6.74 14.62
CA SER A 63 -5.85 -6.66 15.68
C SER A 63 -6.85 -7.82 15.66
N THR A 64 -6.71 -8.75 14.73
CA THR A 64 -7.67 -9.82 14.47
C THR A 64 -7.20 -11.15 15.08
N SER A 65 -8.12 -11.93 15.65
CA SER A 65 -7.77 -13.24 16.20
C SER A 65 -7.22 -14.19 15.13
N LYS A 66 -6.24 -15.01 15.49
CA LYS A 66 -5.60 -16.00 14.58
C LYS A 66 -6.60 -16.90 13.85
N ARG A 67 -7.70 -17.29 14.55
CA ARG A 67 -8.76 -18.10 13.96
C ARG A 67 -9.46 -17.37 12.82
N LYS A 68 -9.78 -16.09 13.01
CA LYS A 68 -10.45 -15.25 12.01
C LYS A 68 -9.53 -14.91 10.84
N VAL A 69 -8.25 -14.64 11.10
CA VAL A 69 -7.23 -14.46 10.04
C VAL A 69 -7.23 -15.68 9.10
N LYS A 70 -7.21 -16.90 9.66
CA LYS A 70 -7.21 -18.13 8.86
C LYS A 70 -8.54 -18.33 8.10
N SER A 71 -9.69 -18.02 8.70
CA SER A 71 -11.00 -18.17 8.02
C SER A 71 -11.15 -17.21 6.82
N GLU A 72 -10.46 -16.07 6.84
CA GLU A 72 -10.42 -15.11 5.72
C GLU A 72 -9.35 -15.47 4.64
N GLY A 73 -8.73 -16.65 4.76
CA GLY A 73 -7.75 -17.13 3.76
C GLY A 73 -6.35 -16.52 3.87
N TYR A 74 -6.02 -15.93 5.04
CA TYR A 74 -4.68 -15.40 5.32
C TYR A 74 -3.88 -16.38 6.19
N ALA A 75 -2.56 -16.38 5.97
CA ALA A 75 -1.61 -17.09 6.84
C ALA A 75 -1.13 -16.16 7.96
N ALA A 76 -0.56 -16.74 9.02
CA ALA A 76 -0.04 -15.95 10.14
C ALA A 76 1.11 -15.00 9.73
N ASP A 77 1.89 -15.39 8.74
CA ASP A 77 3.00 -14.61 8.18
C ASP A 77 2.55 -13.54 7.17
N ASP A 78 1.25 -13.46 6.84
CA ASP A 78 0.67 -12.35 6.09
C ASP A 78 0.38 -11.13 7.00
N VAL A 79 0.26 -11.32 8.31
CA VAL A 79 -0.06 -10.24 9.26
C VAL A 79 1.11 -9.27 9.36
N LEU A 80 0.87 -7.99 9.14
CA LEU A 80 1.88 -6.93 9.21
C LEU A 80 1.62 -6.06 10.44
N ASP A 81 2.64 -5.88 11.29
CA ASP A 81 2.55 -4.97 12.43
C ASP A 81 2.67 -3.51 11.95
N PRO A 82 1.67 -2.64 12.20
CA PRO A 82 1.75 -1.23 11.83
C PRO A 82 2.98 -0.50 12.38
N GLN A 83 3.51 -0.94 13.53
CA GLN A 83 4.71 -0.34 14.12
C GLN A 83 5.99 -0.64 13.34
N GLN A 84 5.97 -1.61 12.45
CA GLN A 84 7.08 -1.96 11.56
C GLN A 84 7.02 -1.23 10.20
N VAL A 85 5.98 -0.40 9.98
CA VAL A 85 5.73 0.28 8.70
C VAL A 85 5.95 1.77 8.85
N GLY A 86 6.72 2.36 7.92
CA GLY A 86 6.83 3.80 7.74
C GLY A 86 6.36 4.17 6.32
N ALA A 87 5.56 5.20 6.19
CA ALA A 87 5.13 5.73 4.91
C ALA A 87 5.54 7.20 4.75
N TYR A 88 6.00 7.55 3.57
CA TYR A 88 6.49 8.88 3.24
C TYR A 88 5.93 9.32 1.90
N ASN A 89 5.43 10.54 1.83
CA ASN A 89 4.96 11.15 0.60
C ASN A 89 6.00 12.18 0.11
N PHE A 90 6.34 12.10 -1.16
CA PHE A 90 7.25 13.04 -1.82
C PHE A 90 6.41 14.04 -2.61
N ARG A 91 6.48 15.31 -2.26
CA ARG A 91 5.73 16.40 -2.90
C ARG A 91 6.66 17.42 -3.52
N ILE A 92 6.21 18.02 -4.61
CA ILE A 92 6.85 19.19 -5.22
C ILE A 92 6.13 20.43 -4.70
N ASP A 93 6.87 21.38 -4.15
CA ASP A 93 6.40 22.70 -3.79
C ASP A 93 6.71 23.64 -4.96
N GLU A 94 5.72 23.91 -5.79
CA GLU A 94 5.88 24.78 -6.98
C GLU A 94 6.19 26.22 -6.59
N ASP A 95 5.70 26.69 -5.44
CA ASP A 95 5.92 28.06 -4.97
C ASP A 95 7.34 28.28 -4.45
N LYS A 96 7.94 27.28 -3.86
CA LYS A 96 9.29 27.32 -3.28
C LYS A 96 10.36 26.71 -4.19
N GLY A 97 9.95 26.09 -5.29
CA GLY A 97 10.87 25.51 -6.28
C GLY A 97 11.69 24.32 -5.77
N GLY A 98 11.11 23.50 -4.87
CA GLY A 98 11.77 22.35 -4.30
C GLY A 98 10.85 21.17 -4.07
N SER A 99 11.43 20.03 -3.73
CA SER A 99 10.69 18.86 -3.25
C SER A 99 10.88 18.67 -1.75
N PHE A 100 9.86 18.19 -1.08
CA PHE A 100 9.90 17.87 0.33
C PHE A 100 9.29 16.49 0.59
N VAL A 101 9.67 15.91 1.72
CA VAL A 101 9.21 14.61 2.16
C VAL A 101 8.35 14.80 3.40
N GLU A 102 7.15 14.24 3.37
CA GLU A 102 6.21 14.23 4.48
C GLU A 102 6.05 12.81 4.99
N GLN A 103 6.26 12.60 6.28
CA GLN A 103 5.94 11.32 6.90
C GLN A 103 4.42 11.24 7.10
N LEU A 104 3.81 10.19 6.55
CA LEU A 104 2.38 9.95 6.70
C LEU A 104 2.09 9.25 8.04
N PRO A 105 1.03 9.68 8.77
CA PRO A 105 0.61 8.98 9.97
C PRO A 105 0.02 7.62 9.60
N ILE A 106 0.45 6.58 10.32
CA ILE A 106 -0.11 5.23 10.17
C ILE A 106 -0.88 4.90 11.43
N THR A 107 -2.17 4.58 11.29
CA THR A 107 -3.01 4.13 12.39
C THR A 107 -3.50 2.70 12.14
N LEU A 108 -3.92 2.01 13.20
CA LEU A 108 -4.48 0.67 13.05
C LEU A 108 -5.83 0.68 12.32
N GLU A 109 -6.60 1.76 12.46
CA GLU A 109 -7.94 1.90 11.87
C GLU A 109 -7.85 2.27 10.39
N GLU A 110 -7.05 3.27 10.05
CA GLU A 110 -6.97 3.82 8.70
C GLU A 110 -5.84 3.18 7.87
N GLY A 111 -4.75 2.77 8.51
CA GLY A 111 -3.54 2.31 7.83
C GLY A 111 -2.71 3.48 7.28
N ILE A 112 -2.10 3.30 6.13
CA ILE A 112 -1.45 4.34 5.34
C ILE A 112 -2.56 5.17 4.68
N PRO A 113 -2.57 6.52 4.82
CA PRO A 113 -3.59 7.37 4.20
C PRO A 113 -3.63 7.21 2.67
N GLU A 114 -4.85 7.01 2.14
CA GLU A 114 -5.09 6.81 0.69
C GLU A 114 -5.72 8.05 0.03
N GLU A 115 -5.71 9.20 0.69
CA GLU A 115 -6.40 10.41 0.23
C GLU A 115 -5.98 10.88 -1.16
N GLU A 116 -4.71 10.78 -1.51
CA GLU A 116 -4.22 11.22 -2.83
C GLU A 116 -4.77 10.32 -3.96
N PHE A 117 -4.89 9.02 -3.72
CA PHE A 117 -5.50 8.09 -4.68
C PHE A 117 -7.02 8.33 -4.78
N THR A 118 -7.68 8.55 -3.66
CA THR A 118 -9.12 8.81 -3.58
C THR A 118 -9.50 10.09 -4.33
N LYS A 119 -8.74 11.17 -4.20
CA LYS A 119 -8.98 12.44 -4.92
C LYS A 119 -9.01 12.26 -6.44
N VAL A 120 -8.09 11.49 -6.99
CA VAL A 120 -8.04 11.22 -8.43
C VAL A 120 -9.26 10.40 -8.88
N ALA A 121 -9.63 9.39 -8.12
CA ALA A 121 -10.81 8.56 -8.41
C ALA A 121 -12.11 9.37 -8.35
N GLU A 122 -12.26 10.23 -7.34
CA GLU A 122 -13.41 11.15 -7.20
C GLU A 122 -13.48 12.16 -8.35
N ALA A 123 -12.36 12.75 -8.74
CA ALA A 123 -12.30 13.69 -9.85
C ALA A 123 -12.75 13.03 -11.15
N LEU A 124 -12.28 11.81 -11.43
CA LEU A 124 -12.67 11.04 -12.61
C LEU A 124 -14.16 10.67 -12.58
N TYR A 125 -14.67 10.24 -11.43
CA TYR A 125 -16.09 9.94 -11.24
C TYR A 125 -16.96 11.18 -11.50
N ASN A 126 -16.62 12.32 -10.92
CA ASN A 126 -17.34 13.59 -11.10
C ASN A 126 -17.34 14.04 -12.56
N GLN A 127 -16.23 13.89 -13.27
CA GLN A 127 -16.12 14.14 -14.71
C GLN A 127 -17.08 13.24 -15.50
N THR A 128 -17.11 11.94 -15.18
CA THR A 128 -18.00 10.97 -15.83
C THR A 128 -19.46 11.34 -15.65
N VAL A 129 -19.87 11.68 -14.41
CA VAL A 129 -21.25 12.12 -14.10
C VAL A 129 -21.63 13.39 -14.88
N SER A 130 -20.70 14.35 -14.97
CA SER A 130 -20.92 15.59 -15.72
C SER A 130 -21.15 15.31 -17.21
N LEU A 131 -20.35 14.44 -17.82
CA LEU A 131 -20.47 14.06 -19.23
C LEU A 131 -21.77 13.30 -19.52
N GLN A 132 -22.21 12.44 -18.61
CA GLN A 132 -23.50 11.74 -18.74
C GLN A 132 -24.70 12.69 -18.75
N LYS A 133 -24.68 13.74 -17.90
CA LYS A 133 -25.72 14.78 -17.87
C LYS A 133 -25.81 15.59 -19.17
N ILE A 134 -24.69 15.80 -19.86
CA ILE A 134 -24.67 16.49 -21.17
C ILE A 134 -25.29 15.62 -22.27
N ARG A 135 -25.08 14.29 -22.22
CA ARG A 135 -25.63 13.34 -23.21
C ARG A 135 -27.13 13.08 -23.05
N GLY A 136 -27.71 13.34 -21.88
CA GLY A 136 -29.11 13.13 -21.58
C GLY A 136 -30.03 14.34 -21.92
N ARG A 137 -29.47 15.38 -22.56
CA ARG A 137 -30.19 16.50 -23.15
C ARG A 137 -30.13 16.39 -24.67
#